data_17ee8686cd2516cf6d942379232ddc08
#
_entry.id   17ee8686cd2516cf6d942379232ddc08
#
_cell.length_a   1.000
_cell.length_b   1.000
_cell.length_c   1.000
_cell.angle_alpha   90.00
_cell.angle_beta   90.00
_cell.angle_gamma   90.00
#
_symmetry.space_group_name_H-M   'P 1'
#
loop_
_entity.id
_entity.type
_entity.pdbx_description
1 polymer ?
#
loop_
_entity_poly.entity_id
_entity_poly.type
_entity_poly.pdbx_seq_one_letter_code
_entity_poly.pdbx_strand_id
1 'polypeptide(L)'
;MKFMNLIIKIILYLVVLATLFLFLFLILPIFFISIFDYLGFNDSLIYVNFVKIYDALDKTLLLLLISLPIGFILSLIFALGRVSKNKILSKTIEYYIFVIRGTPLLVQIYLIYFGLGSVKAIRDSFLWIALKEPFWCGVLALTLNTVAYGSEIFRGGIQAV
;
A
#
# COMPACT_ATOMS: atom_id res chain seq x y z
N MET A 1 5.22 -26.17 24.83
CA MET A 1 3.79 -25.90 25.14
C MET A 1 3.43 -24.41 25.21
N LYS A 2 4.12 -23.55 26.00
CA LYS A 2 3.80 -22.10 26.10
C LYS A 2 3.92 -21.33 24.76
N PHE A 3 4.94 -21.63 23.96
CA PHE A 3 5.19 -20.98 22.66
C PHE A 3 4.10 -21.31 21.63
N MET A 4 3.66 -22.57 21.58
CA MET A 4 2.59 -23.02 20.67
C MET A 4 1.25 -22.38 21.02
N ASN A 5 0.93 -22.23 22.32
CA ASN A 5 -0.26 -21.51 22.76
C ASN A 5 -0.22 -20.01 22.44
N LEU A 6 0.96 -19.39 22.42
CA LEU A 6 1.11 -18.00 22.01
C LEU A 6 0.84 -17.83 20.50
N ILE A 7 1.39 -18.72 19.67
CA ILE A 7 1.16 -18.70 18.21
C ILE A 7 -0.32 -18.89 17.90
N ILE A 8 -0.99 -19.84 18.56
CA ILE A 8 -2.43 -20.10 18.37
C ILE A 8 -3.25 -18.85 18.72
N LYS A 9 -2.92 -18.17 19.84
CA LYS A 9 -3.59 -16.93 20.23
C LYS A 9 -3.39 -15.82 19.21
N ILE A 10 -2.17 -15.63 18.68
CA ILE A 10 -1.88 -14.63 17.65
C ILE A 10 -2.69 -14.91 16.39
N ILE A 11 -2.72 -16.16 15.92
CA ILE A 11 -3.51 -16.56 14.75
C ILE A 11 -4.99 -16.30 15.00
N LEU A 12 -5.52 -16.65 16.17
CA LEU A 12 -6.92 -16.39 16.52
C LEU A 12 -7.25 -14.90 16.52
N TYR A 13 -6.38 -14.05 17.08
CA TYR A 13 -6.56 -12.59 17.03
C TYR A 13 -6.55 -12.05 15.62
N LEU A 14 -5.64 -12.55 14.76
CA LEU A 14 -5.57 -12.14 13.35
C LEU A 14 -6.83 -12.56 12.58
N VAL A 15 -7.35 -13.76 12.82
CA VAL A 15 -8.61 -14.22 12.21
C VAL A 15 -9.80 -13.38 12.66
N VAL A 16 -9.91 -13.09 13.97
CA VAL A 16 -10.97 -12.22 14.50
C VAL A 16 -10.87 -10.82 13.94
N LEU A 17 -9.66 -10.25 13.84
CA LEU A 17 -9.44 -8.94 13.26
C LEU A 17 -9.82 -8.90 11.77
N ALA A 18 -9.44 -9.93 11.02
CA ALA A 18 -9.78 -10.07 9.60
C ALA A 18 -11.28 -10.22 9.37
N THR A 19 -11.97 -11.02 10.20
CA THR A 19 -13.44 -11.18 10.11
C THR A 19 -14.17 -9.90 10.46
N LEU A 20 -13.70 -9.17 11.47
CA LEU A 20 -14.26 -7.88 11.89
C LEU A 20 -14.02 -6.81 10.82
N PHE A 21 -12.87 -6.82 10.17
CA PHE A 21 -12.54 -5.97 9.04
C PHE A 21 -13.47 -6.26 7.84
N LEU A 22 -13.64 -7.54 7.47
CA LEU A 22 -14.56 -7.95 6.42
C LEU A 22 -16.00 -7.53 6.71
N PHE A 23 -16.46 -7.71 7.92
CA PHE A 23 -17.80 -7.27 8.35
C PHE A 23 -17.96 -5.76 8.20
N LEU A 24 -17.01 -4.98 8.72
CA LEU A 24 -17.09 -3.51 8.71
C LEU A 24 -17.02 -2.94 7.29
N PHE A 25 -16.19 -3.51 6.43
CA PHE A 25 -15.95 -2.96 5.09
C PHE A 25 -16.86 -3.53 4.00
N LEU A 26 -17.41 -4.74 4.17
CA LEU A 26 -18.27 -5.35 3.16
C LEU A 26 -19.75 -5.33 3.56
N ILE A 27 -20.07 -5.76 4.78
CA ILE A 27 -21.47 -5.95 5.20
C ILE A 27 -22.11 -4.63 5.63
N LEU A 28 -21.41 -3.83 6.44
CA LEU A 28 -21.95 -2.58 6.96
C LEU A 28 -22.31 -1.56 5.86
N PRO A 29 -21.48 -1.35 4.82
CA PRO A 29 -21.86 -0.47 3.71
C PRO A 29 -23.05 -0.97 2.90
N ILE A 30 -23.13 -2.28 2.63
CA ILE A 30 -24.29 -2.87 1.91
C ILE A 30 -25.57 -2.65 2.71
N PHE A 31 -25.53 -2.87 4.01
CA PHE A 31 -26.66 -2.64 4.91
C PHE A 31 -27.07 -1.18 4.93
N PHE A 32 -26.12 -0.24 4.98
CA PHE A 32 -26.37 1.19 4.93
C PHE A 32 -27.03 1.60 3.61
N ILE A 33 -26.52 1.14 2.46
CA ILE A 33 -27.09 1.40 1.14
C ILE A 33 -28.54 0.90 1.09
N SER A 34 -28.78 -0.35 1.52
CA SER A 34 -30.10 -0.96 1.51
C SER A 34 -31.13 -0.20 2.38
N ILE A 35 -30.72 0.33 3.54
CA ILE A 35 -31.60 1.15 4.39
C ILE A 35 -31.96 2.47 3.71
N PHE A 36 -30.97 3.15 3.11
CA PHE A 36 -31.22 4.42 2.43
C PHE A 36 -32.12 4.27 1.21
N ASP A 37 -31.96 3.16 0.44
CA ASP A 37 -32.86 2.79 -0.66
C ASP A 37 -34.28 2.55 -0.14
N TYR A 38 -34.42 1.80 0.94
CA TYR A 38 -35.73 1.52 1.55
C TYR A 38 -36.43 2.77 2.07
N LEU A 39 -35.68 3.74 2.61
CA LEU A 39 -36.21 4.99 3.13
C LEU A 39 -36.46 6.06 2.04
N GLY A 40 -36.09 5.79 0.79
CA GLY A 40 -36.28 6.71 -0.33
C GLY A 40 -35.34 7.92 -0.32
N PHE A 41 -34.17 7.84 0.37
CA PHE A 41 -33.19 8.92 0.45
C PHE A 41 -32.08 8.81 -0.60
N ASN A 42 -32.36 8.16 -1.74
CA ASN A 42 -31.37 7.88 -2.79
C ASN A 42 -30.77 9.13 -3.43
N ASP A 43 -31.50 10.25 -3.43
CA ASP A 43 -31.05 11.53 -3.97
C ASP A 43 -30.32 12.40 -2.93
N SER A 44 -30.19 11.92 -1.69
CA SER A 44 -29.46 12.68 -0.68
C SER A 44 -27.99 12.77 -1.01
N LEU A 45 -27.37 13.94 -0.79
CA LEU A 45 -25.94 14.16 -1.00
C LEU A 45 -25.07 13.13 -0.23
N ILE A 46 -25.52 12.73 0.95
CA ILE A 46 -24.84 11.75 1.81
C ILE A 46 -24.84 10.37 1.13
N TYR A 47 -26.00 9.92 0.65
CA TYR A 47 -26.13 8.63 -0.02
C TYR A 47 -25.26 8.55 -1.29
N VAL A 48 -25.38 9.55 -2.17
CA VAL A 48 -24.62 9.59 -3.43
C VAL A 48 -23.10 9.56 -3.20
N ASN A 49 -22.63 10.33 -2.21
CA ASN A 49 -21.20 10.32 -1.89
C ASN A 49 -20.76 9.01 -1.22
N PHE A 50 -21.60 8.40 -0.39
CA PHE A 50 -21.30 7.13 0.25
C PHE A 50 -21.16 6.00 -0.79
N VAL A 51 -22.09 5.92 -1.75
CA VAL A 51 -22.03 4.95 -2.86
C VAL A 51 -20.75 5.12 -3.68
N LYS A 52 -20.37 6.36 -4.03
CA LYS A 52 -19.13 6.64 -4.77
C LYS A 52 -17.86 6.18 -4.01
N ILE A 53 -17.84 6.38 -2.69
CA ILE A 53 -16.71 5.92 -1.85
C ILE A 53 -16.69 4.39 -1.82
N TYR A 54 -17.85 3.76 -1.70
CA TYR A 54 -17.96 2.30 -1.70
C TYR A 54 -17.52 1.68 -3.03
N ASP A 55 -17.92 2.25 -4.16
CA ASP A 55 -17.54 1.81 -5.51
C ASP A 55 -16.04 1.97 -5.80
N ALA A 56 -15.35 2.88 -5.06
CA ALA A 56 -13.90 3.05 -5.18
C ALA A 56 -13.10 2.08 -4.29
N LEU A 57 -13.78 1.33 -3.41
CA LEU A 57 -13.13 0.49 -2.39
C LEU A 57 -12.40 -0.71 -3.00
N ASP A 58 -12.96 -1.32 -4.05
CA ASP A 58 -12.36 -2.42 -4.79
C ASP A 58 -11.01 -2.03 -5.38
N LYS A 59 -10.91 -0.86 -6.01
CA LYS A 59 -9.65 -0.32 -6.55
C LYS A 59 -8.63 -0.04 -5.46
N THR A 60 -9.07 0.49 -4.32
CA THR A 60 -8.21 0.76 -3.17
C THR A 60 -7.66 -0.54 -2.58
N LEU A 61 -8.52 -1.55 -2.40
CA LEU A 61 -8.10 -2.86 -1.92
C LEU A 61 -7.13 -3.55 -2.90
N LEU A 62 -7.40 -3.48 -4.20
CA LEU A 62 -6.53 -4.03 -5.22
C LEU A 62 -5.15 -3.34 -5.22
N LEU A 63 -5.11 -2.02 -5.07
CA LEU A 63 -3.87 -1.25 -4.89
C LEU A 63 -3.04 -1.78 -3.72
N LEU A 64 -3.66 -1.97 -2.56
CA LEU A 64 -3.01 -2.50 -1.36
C LEU A 64 -2.54 -3.95 -1.54
N LEU A 65 -3.40 -4.80 -2.11
CA LEU A 65 -3.09 -6.21 -2.34
C LEU A 65 -1.91 -6.44 -3.27
N ILE A 66 -1.66 -5.53 -4.20
CA ILE A 66 -0.51 -5.61 -5.11
C ILE A 66 0.71 -4.93 -4.49
N SER A 67 0.56 -3.70 -4.00
CA SER A 67 1.71 -2.90 -3.56
C SER A 67 2.34 -3.40 -2.26
N LEU A 68 1.54 -3.86 -1.28
CA LEU A 68 2.07 -4.28 0.02
C LEU A 68 2.93 -5.55 -0.05
N PRO A 69 2.51 -6.66 -0.71
CA PRO A 69 3.36 -7.85 -0.79
C PRO A 69 4.66 -7.60 -1.55
N ILE A 70 4.60 -6.86 -2.67
CA ILE A 70 5.79 -6.51 -3.45
C ILE A 70 6.72 -5.62 -2.60
N GLY A 71 6.15 -4.59 -1.97
CA GLY A 71 6.88 -3.68 -1.08
C GLY A 71 7.51 -4.40 0.11
N PHE A 72 6.80 -5.36 0.71
CA PHE A 72 7.31 -6.16 1.82
C PHE A 72 8.53 -7.02 1.42
N ILE A 73 8.44 -7.73 0.30
CA ILE A 73 9.56 -8.56 -0.20
C ILE A 73 10.77 -7.68 -0.53
N LEU A 74 10.56 -6.58 -1.24
CA LEU A 74 11.63 -5.66 -1.59
C LEU A 74 12.23 -4.98 -0.35
N SER A 75 11.44 -4.67 0.66
CA SER A 75 11.94 -4.06 1.90
C SER A 75 12.89 -4.97 2.67
N LEU A 76 12.69 -6.29 2.65
CA LEU A 76 13.66 -7.27 3.20
C LEU A 76 14.99 -7.23 2.44
N ILE A 77 14.94 -7.20 1.10
CA ILE A 77 16.14 -7.12 0.26
C ILE A 77 16.90 -5.83 0.54
N PHE A 78 16.20 -4.70 0.63
CA PHE A 78 16.78 -3.39 0.93
C PHE A 78 17.37 -3.34 2.35
N ALA A 79 16.69 -3.94 3.34
CA ALA A 79 17.21 -4.04 4.71
C ALA A 79 18.55 -4.83 4.75
N LEU A 80 18.61 -5.97 4.06
CA LEU A 80 19.86 -6.74 3.95
C LEU A 80 20.96 -5.94 3.25
N GLY A 81 20.63 -5.21 2.19
CA GLY A 81 21.56 -4.31 1.52
C GLY A 81 22.07 -3.18 2.43
N ARG A 82 21.20 -2.67 3.33
CA ARG A 82 21.54 -1.63 4.31
C ARG A 82 22.56 -2.09 5.36
N VAL A 83 22.49 -3.35 5.80
CA VAL A 83 23.44 -3.94 6.77
C VAL A 83 24.65 -4.59 6.09
N SER A 84 24.74 -4.55 4.77
CA SER A 84 25.83 -5.11 4.00
C SER A 84 27.18 -4.43 4.31
N LYS A 85 28.27 -5.18 4.23
CA LYS A 85 29.66 -4.67 4.31
C LYS A 85 30.02 -3.76 3.13
N ASN A 86 29.27 -3.83 2.02
CA ASN A 86 29.47 -2.96 0.87
C ASN A 86 28.95 -1.56 1.15
N LYS A 87 29.87 -0.63 1.43
CA LYS A 87 29.55 0.77 1.78
C LYS A 87 28.83 1.52 0.68
N ILE A 88 29.10 1.22 -0.60
CA ILE A 88 28.45 1.87 -1.73
C ILE A 88 26.96 1.47 -1.76
N LEU A 89 26.69 0.17 -1.70
CA LEU A 89 25.33 -0.37 -1.68
C LEU A 89 24.53 0.19 -0.48
N SER A 90 25.11 0.11 0.71
CA SER A 90 24.45 0.60 1.94
C SER A 90 24.12 2.09 1.85
N LYS A 91 25.05 2.93 1.38
CA LYS A 91 24.82 4.38 1.24
C LYS A 91 23.79 4.73 0.14
N THR A 92 23.79 4.00 -0.97
CA THR A 92 22.81 4.21 -2.04
C THR A 92 21.39 3.92 -1.54
N ILE A 93 21.22 2.82 -0.82
CA ILE A 93 19.91 2.48 -0.21
C ILE A 93 19.53 3.50 0.86
N GLU A 94 20.47 3.96 1.68
CA GLU A 94 20.23 5.03 2.67
C GLU A 94 19.72 6.30 2.03
N TYR A 95 20.33 6.74 0.95
CA TYR A 95 19.92 7.92 0.21
C TYR A 95 18.51 7.76 -0.37
N TYR A 96 18.21 6.60 -0.96
CA TYR A 96 16.87 6.28 -1.43
C TYR A 96 15.83 6.40 -0.30
N ILE A 97 16.09 5.76 0.85
CA ILE A 97 15.21 5.79 2.01
C ILE A 97 15.01 7.23 2.50
N PHE A 98 16.09 8.01 2.58
CA PHE A 98 16.05 9.40 2.98
C PHE A 98 15.14 10.25 2.07
N VAL A 99 15.30 10.11 0.76
CA VAL A 99 14.49 10.86 -0.24
C VAL A 99 13.01 10.46 -0.16
N ILE A 100 12.72 9.16 -0.16
CA ILE A 100 11.33 8.69 -0.15
C ILE A 100 10.61 9.03 1.16
N ARG A 101 11.26 8.86 2.30
CA ARG A 101 10.66 9.21 3.61
C ARG A 101 10.60 10.70 3.87
N GLY A 102 11.46 11.49 3.22
CA GLY A 102 11.48 12.95 3.32
C GLY A 102 10.46 13.65 2.43
N THR A 103 9.78 12.92 1.54
CA THR A 103 8.79 13.49 0.61
C THR A 103 7.39 12.94 0.88
N PRO A 104 6.33 13.78 0.82
CA PRO A 104 4.95 13.31 0.96
C PRO A 104 4.58 12.31 -0.14
N LEU A 105 3.88 11.22 0.21
CA LEU A 105 3.44 10.20 -0.75
C LEU A 105 2.66 10.78 -1.92
N LEU A 106 1.80 11.77 -1.66
CA LEU A 106 1.02 12.43 -2.72
C LEU A 106 1.94 13.08 -3.77
N VAL A 107 3.01 13.74 -3.34
CA VAL A 107 4.00 14.34 -4.25
C VAL A 107 4.71 13.25 -5.06
N GLN A 108 5.04 12.11 -4.46
CA GLN A 108 5.64 10.98 -5.17
C GLN A 108 4.70 10.45 -6.27
N ILE A 109 3.39 10.30 -5.99
CA ILE A 109 2.40 9.88 -6.99
C ILE A 109 2.35 10.87 -8.16
N TYR A 110 2.29 12.17 -7.87
CA TYR A 110 2.28 13.20 -8.92
C TYR A 110 3.57 13.21 -9.75
N LEU A 111 4.73 13.07 -9.12
CA LEU A 111 6.01 13.00 -9.82
C LEU A 111 6.10 11.75 -10.73
N ILE A 112 5.58 10.62 -10.28
CA ILE A 112 5.55 9.41 -11.08
C ILE A 112 4.59 9.58 -12.26
N TYR A 113 3.36 10.01 -12.02
CA TYR A 113 2.35 10.11 -13.05
C TYR A 113 2.66 11.19 -14.09
N PHE A 114 2.93 12.42 -13.65
CA PHE A 114 3.20 13.54 -14.56
C PHE A 114 4.67 13.62 -14.98
N GLY A 115 5.60 13.35 -14.07
CA GLY A 115 7.03 13.43 -14.32
C GLY A 115 7.50 12.37 -15.31
N LEU A 116 7.18 11.09 -15.08
CA LEU A 116 7.55 10.02 -16.02
C LEU A 116 6.81 10.15 -17.34
N GLY A 117 5.55 10.62 -17.34
CA GLY A 117 4.78 10.89 -18.53
C GLY A 117 5.33 12.02 -19.41
N SER A 118 6.13 12.94 -18.86
CA SER A 118 6.77 14.01 -19.63
C SER A 118 8.03 13.56 -20.38
N VAL A 119 8.65 12.43 -19.96
CA VAL A 119 9.90 11.94 -20.55
C VAL A 119 9.61 11.09 -21.78
N LYS A 120 10.03 11.59 -22.98
CA LYS A 120 9.80 10.91 -24.25
C LYS A 120 10.33 9.47 -24.28
N ALA A 121 11.54 9.23 -23.75
CA ALA A 121 12.14 7.90 -23.70
C ALA A 121 11.30 6.87 -22.92
N ILE A 122 10.55 7.31 -21.90
CA ILE A 122 9.65 6.45 -21.13
C ILE A 122 8.37 6.19 -21.91
N ARG A 123 7.81 7.20 -22.56
CA ARG A 123 6.62 7.07 -23.42
C ARG A 123 6.83 6.14 -24.60
N ASP A 124 8.04 6.10 -25.15
CA ASP A 124 8.40 5.26 -26.27
C ASP A 124 8.82 3.84 -25.83
N SER A 125 8.88 3.56 -24.50
CA SER A 125 9.25 2.28 -23.94
C SER A 125 8.03 1.39 -23.63
N PHE A 126 8.26 0.09 -23.48
CA PHE A 126 7.21 -0.87 -23.06
C PHE A 126 6.62 -0.53 -21.68
N LEU A 127 7.36 0.17 -20.81
CA LEU A 127 6.89 0.59 -19.49
C LEU A 127 5.69 1.53 -19.58
N TRP A 128 5.53 2.26 -20.69
CA TRP A 128 4.41 3.16 -20.88
C TRP A 128 3.06 2.46 -20.93
N ILE A 129 3.03 1.18 -21.29
CA ILE A 129 1.79 0.38 -21.31
C ILE A 129 1.16 0.37 -19.91
N ALA A 130 1.97 0.26 -18.85
CA ALA A 130 1.50 0.32 -17.47
C ALA A 130 1.43 1.76 -16.94
N LEU A 131 2.48 2.56 -17.14
CA LEU A 131 2.60 3.90 -16.52
C LEU A 131 1.65 4.95 -17.09
N LYS A 132 1.01 4.72 -18.23
CA LYS A 132 -0.08 5.57 -18.74
C LYS A 132 -1.34 5.51 -17.87
N GLU A 133 -1.53 4.42 -17.10
CA GLU A 133 -2.68 4.22 -16.25
C GLU A 133 -2.39 4.72 -14.82
N PRO A 134 -3.20 5.64 -14.27
CA PRO A 134 -2.98 6.18 -12.90
C PRO A 134 -2.88 5.11 -11.82
N PHE A 135 -3.60 4.00 -11.99
CA PHE A 135 -3.58 2.87 -11.07
C PHE A 135 -2.17 2.30 -10.87
N TRP A 136 -1.44 2.04 -11.96
CA TRP A 136 -0.09 1.47 -11.87
C TRP A 136 0.94 2.47 -11.34
N CYS A 137 0.73 3.76 -11.59
CA CYS A 137 1.53 4.80 -10.95
C CYS A 137 1.32 4.81 -9.43
N GLY A 138 0.07 4.61 -8.99
CA GLY A 138 -0.26 4.44 -7.57
C GLY A 138 0.40 3.19 -6.96
N VAL A 139 0.31 2.04 -7.65
CA VAL A 139 1.00 0.79 -7.22
C VAL A 139 2.49 1.03 -7.06
N LEU A 140 3.14 1.66 -8.03
CA LEU A 140 4.58 1.95 -8.00
C LEU A 140 4.94 2.87 -6.82
N ALA A 141 4.21 3.98 -6.65
CA ALA A 141 4.47 4.92 -5.55
C ALA A 141 4.31 4.28 -4.18
N LEU A 142 3.21 3.54 -3.96
CA LEU A 142 2.95 2.82 -2.71
C LEU A 142 4.00 1.74 -2.45
N THR A 143 4.40 1.01 -3.48
CA THR A 143 5.47 0.01 -3.37
C THR A 143 6.78 0.65 -2.94
N LEU A 144 7.23 1.72 -3.61
CA LEU A 144 8.46 2.44 -3.27
C LEU A 144 8.40 3.00 -1.84
N ASN A 145 7.25 3.54 -1.45
CA ASN A 145 7.05 4.04 -0.09
C ASN A 145 7.14 2.91 0.94
N THR A 146 6.45 1.79 0.72
CA THR A 146 6.50 0.60 1.58
C THR A 146 7.92 0.06 1.72
N VAL A 147 8.69 0.02 0.63
CA VAL A 147 10.10 -0.41 0.65
C VAL A 147 10.93 0.48 1.57
N ALA A 148 10.77 1.80 1.48
CA ALA A 148 11.56 2.73 2.27
C ALA A 148 11.26 2.63 3.77
N TYR A 149 10.00 2.53 4.17
CA TYR A 149 9.62 2.39 5.58
C TYR A 149 9.89 0.99 6.12
N GLY A 150 9.52 -0.06 5.36
CA GLY A 150 9.70 -1.45 5.75
C GLY A 150 11.16 -1.84 5.91
N SER A 151 12.04 -1.36 5.02
CA SER A 151 13.48 -1.65 5.11
C SER A 151 14.11 -1.13 6.40
N GLU A 152 13.70 0.02 6.91
CA GLU A 152 14.19 0.53 8.19
C GLU A 152 13.66 -0.26 9.40
N ILE A 153 12.40 -0.71 9.33
CA ILE A 153 11.82 -1.59 10.37
C ILE A 153 12.61 -2.90 10.43
N PHE A 154 12.83 -3.55 9.28
CA PHE A 154 13.61 -4.78 9.23
C PHE A 154 15.07 -4.58 9.63
N ARG A 155 15.71 -3.49 9.20
CA ARG A 155 17.07 -3.14 9.62
C ARG A 155 17.16 -2.99 11.13
N GLY A 156 16.21 -2.29 11.75
CA GLY A 156 16.13 -2.15 13.21
C GLY A 156 16.00 -3.51 13.91
N GLY A 157 15.16 -4.41 13.40
CA GLY A 157 15.00 -5.77 13.91
C GLY A 157 16.28 -6.59 13.78
N ILE A 158 16.99 -6.54 12.64
CA ILE A 158 18.27 -7.25 12.41
C ILE A 158 19.36 -6.76 13.38
N GLN A 159 19.39 -5.48 13.70
CA GLN A 159 20.41 -4.91 14.58
C GLN A 159 20.10 -5.11 16.09
N ALA A 160 18.88 -5.53 16.44
CA ALA A 160 18.47 -5.79 17.82
C ALA A 160 18.82 -7.21 18.30
N VAL A 161 19.24 -8.12 17.40
CA VAL A 161 19.65 -9.51 17.65
C VAL A 161 21.16 -9.63 17.65
#